data_29113aa74db6875cbf4629505dbfcf64
#
_entry.id   29113aa74db6875cbf4629505dbfcf64
#
_cell.length_a   1.000
_cell.length_b   1.000
_cell.length_c   1.000
_cell.angle_alpha   90.00
_cell.angle_beta   90.00
_cell.angle_gamma   90.00
#
_symmetry.space_group_name_H-M   'P 1'
#
loop_
_entity.id
_entity.type
_entity.pdbx_description
1 polymer ?
#
loop_
_entity_poly.entity_id
_entity_poly.type
_entity_poly.pdbx_seq_one_letter_code
_entity_poly.pdbx_strand_id
1 'polypeptide(L)'
;MHAATTHLLYLHGFRSSPQSMKAQKVAARVQARHPGVVWWCPQLPPSPAEAMALVMQGTANWPRDSMAVVGSSLGGFYARWFSLQTGCPAVLLNPAPFPARDLSAYIGEQTAWHDPQERFFFQPGFVDELKDQQADIERLAAQQ
;
A
#
# COMPACT_ATOMS: atom_id res chain seq x y z
N MET A 1 -14.48 -18.73 3.42
CA MET A 1 -14.35 -18.68 1.94
C MET A 1 -14.51 -17.25 1.48
N HIS A 2 -13.60 -16.80 0.65
CA HIS A 2 -13.65 -15.44 0.11
C HIS A 2 -14.62 -15.37 -1.08
N ALA A 3 -15.51 -14.39 -1.10
CA ALA A 3 -16.40 -14.16 -2.23
C ALA A 3 -15.62 -13.58 -3.42
N ALA A 4 -16.24 -13.56 -4.60
CA ALA A 4 -15.63 -12.93 -5.78
C ALA A 4 -15.30 -11.47 -5.47
N THR A 5 -14.14 -11.01 -5.89
CA THR A 5 -13.67 -9.66 -5.58
C THR A 5 -14.52 -8.60 -6.29
N THR A 6 -15.07 -7.69 -5.51
CA THR A 6 -15.85 -6.55 -6.01
C THR A 6 -15.11 -5.22 -5.82
N HIS A 7 -14.14 -5.18 -4.91
CA HIS A 7 -13.39 -3.97 -4.56
C HIS A 7 -11.92 -4.31 -4.49
N LEU A 8 -11.09 -3.53 -5.18
CA LEU A 8 -9.66 -3.76 -5.26
C LEU A 8 -8.90 -2.47 -4.93
N LEU A 9 -8.06 -2.57 -3.88
CA LEU A 9 -7.16 -1.51 -3.45
C LEU A 9 -5.78 -1.78 -4.02
N TYR A 10 -5.14 -0.75 -4.60
CA TYR A 10 -3.74 -0.84 -5.05
C TYR A 10 -2.89 0.16 -4.29
N LEU A 11 -1.77 -0.31 -3.74
CA LEU A 11 -0.85 0.49 -2.95
C LEU A 11 0.51 0.59 -3.66
N HIS A 12 0.88 1.83 -4.02
CA HIS A 12 2.13 2.09 -4.76
C HIS A 12 3.33 2.16 -3.80
N GLY A 13 4.54 2.21 -4.38
CA GLY A 13 5.78 2.22 -3.64
C GLY A 13 6.24 3.61 -3.20
N PHE A 14 7.42 3.63 -2.56
CA PHE A 14 8.09 4.85 -2.09
C PHE A 14 8.42 5.74 -3.28
N ARG A 15 8.13 7.04 -3.16
CA ARG A 15 8.32 8.07 -4.20
C ARG A 15 7.46 7.83 -5.45
N SER A 16 6.53 6.90 -5.39
CA SER A 16 5.68 6.51 -6.52
C SER A 16 4.31 7.20 -6.46
N SER A 17 3.39 6.78 -7.32
CA SER A 17 2.08 7.37 -7.44
C SER A 17 1.12 6.43 -8.18
N PRO A 18 -0.20 6.76 -8.22
CA PRO A 18 -1.16 6.05 -9.07
C PRO A 18 -0.82 6.11 -10.57
N GLN A 19 0.03 7.07 -10.99
CA GLN A 19 0.46 7.20 -12.37
C GLN A 19 1.66 6.31 -12.72
N SER A 20 2.19 5.52 -11.77
CA SER A 20 3.28 4.61 -12.08
C SER A 20 2.86 3.63 -13.19
N MET A 21 3.85 3.19 -13.97
CA MET A 21 3.59 2.26 -15.08
C MET A 21 2.93 0.97 -14.58
N LYS A 22 3.40 0.46 -13.44
CA LYS A 22 2.84 -0.77 -12.87
C LYS A 22 1.40 -0.58 -12.42
N ALA A 23 1.09 0.53 -11.72
CA ALA A 23 -0.27 0.82 -11.28
C ALA A 23 -1.22 0.98 -12.48
N GLN A 24 -0.77 1.71 -13.51
CA GLN A 24 -1.58 1.90 -14.71
C GLN A 24 -1.83 0.59 -15.46
N LYS A 25 -0.83 -0.28 -15.54
CA LYS A 25 -0.98 -1.58 -16.20
C LYS A 25 -1.97 -2.48 -15.46
N VAL A 26 -1.89 -2.52 -14.13
CA VAL A 26 -2.82 -3.31 -13.32
C VAL A 26 -4.23 -2.74 -13.44
N ALA A 27 -4.38 -1.41 -13.36
CA ALA A 27 -5.67 -0.75 -13.49
C ALA A 27 -6.31 -1.06 -14.85
N ALA A 28 -5.53 -0.97 -15.93
CA ALA A 28 -6.03 -1.25 -17.29
C ALA A 28 -6.48 -2.72 -17.43
N ARG A 29 -5.74 -3.64 -16.83
CA ARG A 29 -6.08 -5.06 -16.86
C ARG A 29 -7.38 -5.34 -16.12
N VAL A 30 -7.53 -4.75 -14.92
CA VAL A 30 -8.76 -4.89 -14.13
C VAL A 30 -9.94 -4.30 -14.91
N GLN A 31 -9.77 -3.11 -15.46
CA GLN A 31 -10.82 -2.44 -16.24
C GLN A 31 -11.25 -3.30 -17.44
N ALA A 32 -10.29 -3.89 -18.15
CA ALA A 32 -10.57 -4.67 -19.35
C ALA A 32 -11.26 -5.99 -19.05
N ARG A 33 -10.85 -6.68 -17.98
CA ARG A 33 -11.32 -8.02 -17.67
C ARG A 33 -12.41 -8.08 -16.59
N HIS A 34 -12.45 -7.07 -15.73
CA HIS A 34 -13.37 -7.03 -14.59
C HIS A 34 -13.94 -5.61 -14.42
N PRO A 35 -14.68 -5.09 -15.43
CA PRO A 35 -15.08 -3.68 -15.44
C PRO A 35 -16.03 -3.30 -14.29
N GLY A 36 -16.66 -4.30 -13.65
CA GLY A 36 -17.54 -4.05 -12.50
C GLY A 36 -16.81 -3.91 -11.17
N VAL A 37 -15.49 -4.17 -11.12
CA VAL A 37 -14.72 -4.07 -9.89
C VAL A 37 -14.44 -2.59 -9.57
N VAL A 38 -14.70 -2.19 -8.33
CA VAL A 38 -14.33 -0.87 -7.83
C VAL A 38 -12.82 -0.85 -7.62
N TRP A 39 -12.14 0.03 -8.34
CA TRP A 39 -10.69 0.20 -8.27
C TRP A 39 -10.37 1.46 -7.49
N TRP A 40 -9.46 1.36 -6.49
CA TRP A 40 -8.97 2.52 -5.78
C TRP A 40 -7.47 2.43 -5.61
N CYS A 41 -6.77 3.43 -6.15
CA CYS A 41 -5.32 3.57 -6.02
C CYS A 41 -5.04 4.99 -5.54
N PRO A 42 -5.07 5.24 -4.23
CA PRO A 42 -4.83 6.58 -3.71
C PRO A 42 -3.36 6.96 -3.81
N GLN A 43 -3.08 8.27 -3.94
CA GLN A 43 -1.74 8.79 -3.71
C GLN A 43 -1.45 8.66 -2.22
N LEU A 44 -0.45 7.86 -1.87
CA LEU A 44 -0.11 7.65 -0.48
C LEU A 44 0.77 8.80 0.04
N PRO A 45 0.45 9.36 1.20
CA PRO A 45 1.33 10.37 1.80
C PRO A 45 2.66 9.77 2.26
N PRO A 46 3.71 10.59 2.43
CA PRO A 46 5.03 10.09 2.85
C PRO A 46 5.04 9.44 4.24
N SER A 47 4.18 9.86 5.15
CA SER A 47 4.07 9.26 6.47
C SER A 47 3.43 7.87 6.37
N PRO A 48 4.11 6.80 6.79
CA PRO A 48 3.51 5.48 6.80
C PRO A 48 2.25 5.38 7.65
N ALA A 49 2.22 6.06 8.79
CA ALA A 49 1.03 6.06 9.65
C ALA A 49 -0.15 6.75 8.96
N GLU A 50 0.09 7.90 8.32
CA GLU A 50 -0.95 8.63 7.58
C GLU A 50 -1.41 7.83 6.36
N ALA A 51 -0.49 7.15 5.66
CA ALA A 51 -0.83 6.33 4.51
C ALA A 51 -1.81 5.22 4.92
N MET A 52 -1.53 4.52 6.02
CA MET A 52 -2.39 3.44 6.47
C MET A 52 -3.71 3.95 7.06
N ALA A 53 -3.69 5.10 7.72
CA ALA A 53 -4.92 5.75 8.17
C ALA A 53 -5.83 6.11 6.99
N LEU A 54 -5.24 6.64 5.92
CA LEU A 54 -5.97 6.98 4.68
C LEU A 54 -6.68 5.74 4.10
N VAL A 55 -5.95 4.64 3.95
CA VAL A 55 -6.53 3.43 3.33
C VAL A 55 -7.55 2.75 4.24
N MET A 56 -7.33 2.74 5.54
CA MET A 56 -8.31 2.18 6.48
C MET A 56 -9.61 2.98 6.47
N GLN A 57 -9.51 4.30 6.44
CA GLN A 57 -10.68 5.18 6.38
C GLN A 57 -11.40 5.04 5.03
N GLY A 58 -10.67 5.03 3.93
CA GLY A 58 -11.25 4.95 2.59
C GLY A 58 -11.91 3.61 2.29
N THR A 59 -11.52 2.54 2.98
CA THR A 59 -12.10 1.21 2.80
C THR A 59 -13.06 0.81 3.93
N ALA A 60 -13.37 1.73 4.84
CA ALA A 60 -14.16 1.43 6.05
C ALA A 60 -15.52 0.82 5.71
N ASN A 61 -16.14 1.23 4.60
CA ASN A 61 -17.44 0.76 4.15
C ASN A 61 -17.36 -0.33 3.09
N TRP A 62 -16.17 -0.80 2.75
CA TRP A 62 -16.00 -1.86 1.77
C TRP A 62 -16.37 -3.22 2.37
N PRO A 63 -16.93 -4.14 1.55
CA PRO A 63 -17.26 -5.49 2.03
C PRO A 63 -16.00 -6.29 2.29
N ARG A 64 -15.80 -6.73 3.53
CA ARG A 64 -14.59 -7.45 3.96
C ARG A 64 -14.39 -8.77 3.25
N ASP A 65 -15.45 -9.45 2.87
CA ASP A 65 -15.41 -10.76 2.25
C ASP A 65 -15.28 -10.73 0.72
N SER A 66 -15.32 -9.53 0.11
CA SER A 66 -15.23 -9.38 -1.35
C SER A 66 -14.27 -8.27 -1.76
N MET A 67 -13.38 -7.84 -0.86
CA MET A 67 -12.31 -6.90 -1.21
C MET A 67 -10.97 -7.61 -1.20
N ALA A 68 -10.01 -7.02 -1.92
CA ALA A 68 -8.63 -7.51 -1.98
C ALA A 68 -7.68 -6.33 -2.12
N VAL A 69 -6.40 -6.56 -1.85
CA VAL A 69 -5.37 -5.54 -1.95
C VAL A 69 -4.19 -6.04 -2.78
N VAL A 70 -3.65 -5.16 -3.61
CA VAL A 70 -2.41 -5.40 -4.37
C VAL A 70 -1.44 -4.30 -3.97
N GLY A 71 -0.21 -4.67 -3.68
CA GLY A 71 0.82 -3.69 -3.33
C GLY A 71 2.14 -3.98 -4.00
N SER A 72 2.87 -2.93 -4.37
CA SER A 72 4.16 -3.01 -5.05
C SER A 72 5.25 -2.35 -4.23
N SER A 73 6.38 -3.02 -4.03
CA SER A 73 7.53 -2.54 -3.25
C SER A 73 7.11 -2.18 -1.82
N LEU A 74 7.26 -0.93 -1.39
CA LEU A 74 6.76 -0.46 -0.09
C LEU A 74 5.25 -0.67 0.02
N GLY A 75 4.51 -0.50 -1.08
CA GLY A 75 3.08 -0.79 -1.14
C GLY A 75 2.77 -2.26 -0.86
N GLY A 76 3.70 -3.17 -1.18
CA GLY A 76 3.59 -4.59 -0.81
C GLY A 76 3.68 -4.81 0.69
N PHE A 77 4.58 -4.09 1.36
CA PHE A 77 4.66 -4.08 2.82
C PHE A 77 3.33 -3.57 3.42
N TYR A 78 2.82 -2.47 2.92
CA TYR A 78 1.54 -1.91 3.35
C TYR A 78 0.37 -2.86 3.08
N ALA A 79 0.38 -3.54 1.93
CA ALA A 79 -0.67 -4.49 1.57
C ALA A 79 -0.71 -5.67 2.55
N ARG A 80 0.45 -6.15 2.98
CA ARG A 80 0.52 -7.20 3.98
C ARG A 80 -0.05 -6.72 5.32
N TRP A 81 0.33 -5.52 5.76
CA TRP A 81 -0.21 -4.92 6.98
C TRP A 81 -1.75 -4.82 6.88
N PHE A 82 -2.23 -4.29 5.76
CA PHE A 82 -3.67 -4.12 5.52
C PHE A 82 -4.42 -5.45 5.52
N SER A 83 -3.86 -6.46 4.86
CA SER A 83 -4.44 -7.80 4.81
C SER A 83 -4.55 -8.41 6.21
N LEU A 84 -3.52 -8.25 7.03
CA LEU A 84 -3.54 -8.75 8.41
C LEU A 84 -4.56 -8.01 9.27
N GLN A 85 -4.76 -6.71 9.03
CA GLN A 85 -5.74 -5.91 9.78
C GLN A 85 -7.19 -6.26 9.40
N THR A 86 -7.44 -6.58 8.13
CA THR A 86 -8.80 -6.70 7.61
C THR A 86 -9.20 -8.14 7.28
N GLY A 87 -8.24 -9.04 7.15
CA GLY A 87 -8.49 -10.41 6.72
C GLY A 87 -8.66 -10.60 5.22
N CYS A 88 -8.53 -9.54 4.41
CA CYS A 88 -8.71 -9.66 2.97
C CYS A 88 -7.48 -10.29 2.30
N PRO A 89 -7.65 -10.93 1.11
CA PRO A 89 -6.52 -11.43 0.35
C PRO A 89 -5.60 -10.32 -0.14
N ALA A 90 -4.30 -10.61 -0.25
CA ALA A 90 -3.31 -9.67 -0.74
C ALA A 90 -2.43 -10.30 -1.81
N VAL A 91 -2.09 -9.50 -2.83
CA VAL A 91 -1.07 -9.85 -3.83
C VAL A 91 0.09 -8.88 -3.64
N LEU A 92 1.27 -9.42 -3.40
CA LEU A 92 2.47 -8.64 -3.12
C LEU A 92 3.43 -8.73 -4.31
N LEU A 93 3.72 -7.58 -4.92
CA LEU A 93 4.61 -7.48 -6.08
C LEU A 93 5.94 -6.90 -5.62
N ASN A 94 7.00 -7.70 -5.60
CA ASN A 94 8.32 -7.29 -5.12
C ASN A 94 8.22 -6.54 -3.79
N PRO A 95 7.62 -7.13 -2.74
CA PRO A 95 7.40 -6.39 -1.50
C PRO A 95 8.70 -6.06 -0.81
N ALA A 96 8.76 -4.87 -0.18
CA ALA A 96 9.87 -4.48 0.67
C ALA A 96 9.76 -5.25 1.99
N PRO A 97 10.69 -6.16 2.31
CA PRO A 97 10.55 -6.98 3.52
C PRO A 97 10.95 -6.24 4.80
N PHE A 98 11.90 -5.30 4.71
CA PHE A 98 12.43 -4.54 5.84
C PHE A 98 12.51 -3.05 5.51
N PRO A 99 11.36 -2.39 5.27
CA PRO A 99 11.37 -1.01 4.78
C PRO A 99 11.96 0.00 5.77
N ALA A 100 11.83 -0.23 7.08
CA ALA A 100 12.42 0.66 8.07
C ALA A 100 13.95 0.72 7.92
N ARG A 101 14.59 -0.45 7.75
CA ARG A 101 16.02 -0.54 7.52
C ARG A 101 16.41 0.11 6.20
N ASP A 102 15.71 -0.26 5.12
CA ASP A 102 16.10 0.13 3.76
C ASP A 102 15.84 1.62 3.51
N LEU A 103 14.75 2.17 4.04
CA LEU A 103 14.40 3.57 3.82
C LEU A 103 15.10 4.53 4.77
N SER A 104 15.79 4.04 5.81
CA SER A 104 16.56 4.90 6.69
C SER A 104 17.63 5.71 5.94
N ALA A 105 18.14 5.18 4.82
CA ALA A 105 19.11 5.86 3.97
C ALA A 105 18.50 7.02 3.17
N TYR A 106 17.18 7.14 3.12
CA TYR A 106 16.46 8.14 2.33
C TYR A 106 15.89 9.28 3.17
N ILE A 107 16.23 9.33 4.46
CA ILE A 107 15.83 10.45 5.32
C ILE A 107 16.35 11.75 4.71
N GLY A 108 15.46 12.73 4.53
CA GLY A 108 15.79 14.01 3.94
C GLY A 108 14.84 14.37 2.80
N GLU A 109 15.28 15.33 1.99
CA GLU A 109 14.50 15.80 0.86
C GLU A 109 14.51 14.76 -0.27
N GLN A 110 13.32 14.44 -0.78
CA GLN A 110 13.11 13.48 -1.87
C GLN A 110 12.22 14.10 -2.92
N THR A 111 12.27 13.52 -4.13
CA THR A 111 11.37 13.89 -5.22
C THR A 111 10.54 12.69 -5.64
N ALA A 112 9.35 12.94 -6.20
CA ALA A 112 8.53 11.88 -6.77
C ALA A 112 9.16 11.36 -8.06
N TRP A 113 9.04 10.05 -8.31
CA TRP A 113 9.58 9.44 -9.53
C TRP A 113 8.93 10.00 -10.81
N HIS A 114 7.61 10.28 -10.74
CA HIS A 114 6.84 10.74 -11.90
C HIS A 114 6.99 12.24 -12.16
N ASP A 115 7.45 13.01 -11.18
CA ASP A 115 7.59 14.47 -11.28
C ASP A 115 8.74 14.97 -10.40
N PRO A 116 9.89 15.33 -11.00
CA PRO A 116 11.03 15.84 -10.21
C PRO A 116 10.78 17.20 -9.55
N GLN A 117 9.70 17.88 -9.91
CA GLN A 117 9.30 19.13 -9.25
C GLN A 117 8.49 18.88 -7.97
N GLU A 118 7.89 17.70 -7.83
CA GLU A 118 7.15 17.33 -6.63
C GLU A 118 8.12 16.83 -5.58
N ARG A 119 8.23 17.57 -4.46
CA ARG A 119 9.18 17.31 -3.39
C ARG A 119 8.45 16.99 -2.09
N PHE A 120 9.08 16.16 -1.27
CA PHE A 120 8.65 15.91 0.09
C PHE A 120 9.87 15.64 0.96
N PHE A 121 9.72 15.81 2.27
CA PHE A 121 10.78 15.49 3.22
C PHE A 121 10.45 14.16 3.91
N PHE A 122 11.34 13.17 3.76
CA PHE A 122 11.20 11.89 4.44
C PHE A 122 11.74 12.05 5.85
N GLN A 123 10.84 12.11 6.83
CA GLN A 123 11.16 12.42 8.22
C GLN A 123 11.80 11.22 8.92
N PRO A 124 12.72 11.44 9.89
CA PRO A 124 13.21 10.34 10.72
C PRO A 124 12.09 9.57 11.44
N GLY A 125 11.05 10.28 11.88
CA GLY A 125 9.90 9.67 12.53
C GLY A 125 9.14 8.69 11.64
N PHE A 126 9.22 8.82 10.31
CA PHE A 126 8.58 7.89 9.38
C PHE A 126 9.22 6.51 9.44
N VAL A 127 10.52 6.44 9.72
CA VAL A 127 11.21 5.16 9.95
C VAL A 127 10.66 4.48 11.20
N ASP A 128 10.41 5.25 12.26
CA ASP A 128 9.79 4.70 13.49
C ASP A 128 8.39 4.19 13.22
N GLU A 129 7.61 4.91 12.39
CA GLU A 129 6.27 4.47 11.99
C GLU A 129 6.32 3.14 11.22
N LEU A 130 7.33 2.95 10.36
CA LEU A 130 7.53 1.68 9.66
C LEU A 130 7.89 0.55 10.64
N LYS A 131 8.68 0.86 11.67
CA LYS A 131 9.01 -0.12 12.73
C LYS A 131 7.76 -0.54 13.49
N ASP A 132 6.87 0.41 13.78
CA ASP A 132 5.61 0.13 14.46
C ASP A 132 4.73 -0.78 13.60
N GLN A 133 4.67 -0.52 12.31
CA GLN A 133 3.90 -1.34 11.36
C GLN A 133 4.51 -2.74 11.23
N GLN A 134 5.84 -2.86 11.24
CA GLN A 134 6.51 -4.16 11.24
C GLN A 134 6.16 -4.96 12.49
N ALA A 135 6.13 -4.32 13.64
CA ALA A 135 5.74 -4.95 14.90
C ALA A 135 4.27 -5.42 14.84
N ASP A 136 3.38 -4.63 14.26
CA ASP A 136 1.98 -5.03 14.04
C ASP A 136 1.90 -6.28 13.16
N ILE A 137 2.67 -6.31 12.07
CA ILE A 137 2.70 -7.45 11.15
C ILE A 137 3.13 -8.72 11.89
N GLU A 138 4.23 -8.63 12.66
CA GLU A 138 4.75 -9.78 13.41
C GLU A 138 3.75 -10.28 14.44
N ARG A 139 3.11 -9.36 15.17
CA ARG A 139 2.11 -9.71 16.17
C ARG A 139 0.88 -10.35 15.55
N LEU A 140 0.34 -9.76 14.49
CA LEU A 140 -0.87 -10.26 13.83
C LEU A 140 -0.61 -11.58 13.09
N ALA A 141 0.54 -11.73 12.44
CA ALA A 141 0.91 -12.96 11.75
C ALA A 141 1.05 -14.12 12.73
N ALA A 142 1.55 -13.87 13.95
CA ALA A 142 1.69 -14.91 14.98
C ALA A 142 0.35 -15.39 15.53
N GLN A 143 -0.74 -14.65 15.30
CA GLN A 143 -2.08 -14.99 15.76
C GLN A 143 -2.87 -15.83 14.74
N GLN A 144 -2.32 -16.08 13.57
CA GLN A 144 -2.98 -16.84 12.50
C GLN A 144 -2.74 -18.33 12.60
#